data_03470cf644579e502c3a2d9d7f306f25
#
_entry.id   03470cf644579e502c3a2d9d7f306f25
#
_cell.length_a   1.000
_cell.length_b   1.000
_cell.length_c   1.000
_cell.angle_alpha   90.00
_cell.angle_beta   90.00
_cell.angle_gamma   90.00
#
_symmetry.space_group_name_H-M   'P 1'
#
loop_
_entity.id
_entity.type
_entity.pdbx_description
1 polymer ?
#
loop_
_entity_poly.entity_id
_entity_poly.type
_entity_poly.pdbx_seq_one_letter_code
_entity_poly.pdbx_strand_id
1 'polypeptide(L)'
;MGSSLILDNNFDNLNFSSLKIGIIQSEWNSKITDLLMISSRNYFLEVGIDNKNIITRKVPGSMELVYASNHMLINHDVDGIVTLGCIIKGETDHDKHIANAVSNGLVSVSIKHNKPISFGVLTTNNHNQALSRAGGNKGDKGKESAYTLLKMLDLVWV
;
A
#
# COMPACT_ATOMS: atom_id res chain seq x y z
N MET A 1 -0.14 0.31 -21.05
CA MET A 1 1.20 -0.09 -20.54
C MET A 1 1.57 0.91 -19.47
N GLY A 2 1.61 0.48 -18.20
CA GLY A 2 2.09 1.35 -17.13
C GLY A 2 3.60 1.50 -17.26
N SER A 3 4.07 2.70 -17.58
CA SER A 3 5.46 3.08 -17.31
C SER A 3 5.68 2.98 -15.81
N SER A 4 6.82 2.48 -15.37
CA SER A 4 7.19 2.54 -13.95
C SER A 4 7.22 4.01 -13.51
N LEU A 5 6.66 4.28 -12.35
CA LEU A 5 6.69 5.61 -11.74
C LEU A 5 8.15 6.02 -11.53
N ILE A 6 8.52 7.22 -11.97
CA ILE A 6 9.84 7.78 -11.66
C ILE A 6 9.77 8.26 -10.20
N LEU A 7 10.55 7.61 -9.34
CA LEU A 7 10.60 7.95 -7.92
C LEU A 7 11.68 9.04 -7.74
N ASP A 8 11.25 10.27 -7.69
CA ASP A 8 12.09 11.37 -7.23
C ASP A 8 11.89 11.54 -5.72
N ASN A 9 12.94 11.52 -4.93
CA ASN A 9 12.85 11.65 -3.47
C ASN A 9 12.80 13.12 -3.01
N ASN A 10 12.26 14.01 -3.83
CA ASN A 10 12.07 15.41 -3.47
C ASN A 10 10.74 15.56 -2.71
N PHE A 11 10.86 15.76 -1.41
CA PHE A 11 9.75 16.02 -0.49
C PHE A 11 10.05 17.29 0.28
N ASP A 12 9.32 18.37 -0.02
CA ASP A 12 9.65 19.71 0.47
C ASP A 12 8.98 20.03 1.81
N ASN A 13 7.88 19.33 2.14
CA ASN A 13 7.02 19.66 3.28
C ASN A 13 6.97 18.58 4.36
N LEU A 14 7.69 17.47 4.20
CA LEU A 14 7.66 16.36 5.15
C LEU A 14 8.77 16.43 6.19
N ASN A 15 8.38 16.28 7.45
CA ASN A 15 9.29 15.95 8.52
C ASN A 15 9.24 14.44 8.77
N PHE A 16 10.13 13.68 8.14
CA PHE A 16 10.15 12.22 8.20
C PHE A 16 10.27 11.67 9.64
N SER A 17 10.97 12.38 10.54
CA SER A 17 11.15 11.93 11.91
C SER A 17 9.86 11.90 12.73
N SER A 18 8.85 12.69 12.36
CA SER A 18 7.57 12.76 13.04
C SER A 18 6.46 11.96 12.37
N LEU A 19 6.64 11.55 11.10
CA LEU A 19 5.63 10.79 10.37
C LEU A 19 5.41 9.42 10.99
N LYS A 20 4.13 9.04 11.12
CA LYS A 20 3.68 7.73 11.58
C LYS A 20 2.88 7.04 10.47
N ILE A 21 3.36 5.90 10.02
CA ILE A 21 2.84 5.19 8.86
C ILE A 21 2.25 3.83 9.25
N GLY A 22 1.08 3.54 8.70
CA GLY A 22 0.50 2.21 8.75
C GLY A 22 0.85 1.41 7.49
N ILE A 23 1.18 0.13 7.64
CA ILE A 23 1.26 -0.83 6.53
C ILE A 23 0.38 -2.02 6.87
N ILE A 24 -0.59 -2.32 6.01
CA ILE A 24 -1.47 -3.47 6.18
C ILE A 24 -1.30 -4.42 5.00
N GLN A 25 -0.97 -5.67 5.30
CA GLN A 25 -0.64 -6.70 4.32
C GLN A 25 -1.65 -7.85 4.38
N SER A 26 -2.13 -8.31 3.21
CA SER A 26 -2.89 -9.55 3.14
C SER A 26 -1.98 -10.79 3.17
N GLU A 27 -2.44 -11.86 3.85
CA GLU A 27 -1.70 -13.13 3.95
C GLU A 27 -1.87 -14.01 2.70
N TRP A 28 -3.01 -13.93 2.01
CA TRP A 28 -3.18 -14.63 0.73
C TRP A 28 -2.10 -14.20 -0.26
N ASN A 29 -1.49 -15.17 -0.95
CA ASN A 29 -0.35 -14.98 -1.83
C ASN A 29 0.89 -14.40 -1.10
N SER A 30 1.18 -14.90 0.11
CA SER A 30 2.24 -14.38 1.00
C SER A 30 3.61 -14.27 0.33
N LYS A 31 3.98 -15.19 -0.57
CA LYS A 31 5.24 -15.10 -1.34
C LYS A 31 5.37 -13.79 -2.14
N ILE A 32 4.25 -13.18 -2.51
CA ILE A 32 4.19 -11.89 -3.21
C ILE A 32 4.06 -10.76 -2.20
N THR A 33 3.08 -10.86 -1.29
CA THR A 33 2.77 -9.76 -0.37
C THR A 33 3.89 -9.51 0.64
N ASP A 34 4.68 -10.52 1.00
CA ASP A 34 5.87 -10.33 1.83
C ASP A 34 6.97 -9.53 1.10
N LEU A 35 7.15 -9.72 -0.21
CA LEU A 35 8.06 -8.89 -1.03
C LEU A 35 7.60 -7.44 -1.07
N LEU A 36 6.29 -7.21 -1.27
CA LEU A 36 5.70 -5.87 -1.26
C LEU A 36 5.90 -5.19 0.11
N MET A 37 5.70 -5.93 1.21
CA MET A 37 5.88 -5.44 2.56
C MET A 37 7.34 -5.03 2.82
N ILE A 38 8.28 -5.90 2.50
CA ILE A 38 9.71 -5.64 2.67
C ILE A 38 10.12 -4.39 1.90
N SER A 39 9.71 -4.30 0.64
CA SER A 39 10.07 -3.18 -0.23
C SER A 39 9.45 -1.85 0.24
N SER A 40 8.16 -1.86 0.59
CA SER A 40 7.47 -0.68 1.12
C SER A 40 8.12 -0.19 2.41
N ARG A 41 8.38 -1.11 3.35
CA ARG A 41 8.99 -0.78 4.64
C ARG A 41 10.41 -0.26 4.49
N ASN A 42 11.23 -0.91 3.65
CA ASN A 42 12.60 -0.48 3.40
C ASN A 42 12.64 0.93 2.81
N TYR A 43 11.72 1.26 1.89
CA TYR A 43 11.65 2.59 1.33
C TYR A 43 11.37 3.67 2.39
N PHE A 44 10.45 3.41 3.34
CA PHE A 44 10.20 4.33 4.44
C PHE A 44 11.43 4.54 5.34
N LEU A 45 12.19 3.48 5.60
CA LEU A 45 13.45 3.57 6.37
C LEU A 45 14.53 4.33 5.60
N GLU A 46 14.66 4.09 4.29
CA GLU A 46 15.61 4.78 3.40
C GLU A 46 15.41 6.30 3.38
N VAL A 47 14.17 6.77 3.40
CA VAL A 47 13.86 8.21 3.42
C VAL A 47 13.93 8.84 4.81
N GLY A 48 14.17 8.05 5.86
CA GLY A 48 14.43 8.54 7.21
C GLY A 48 13.23 8.46 8.18
N ILE A 49 12.18 7.70 7.87
CA ILE A 49 11.12 7.42 8.85
C ILE A 49 11.65 6.41 9.87
N ASP A 50 11.52 6.73 11.16
CA ASP A 50 11.97 5.87 12.25
C ASP A 50 11.13 4.57 12.27
N ASN A 51 11.81 3.45 12.46
CA ASN A 51 11.18 2.13 12.53
C ASN A 51 10.04 2.04 13.56
N LYS A 52 10.14 2.72 14.69
CA LYS A 52 9.10 2.77 15.74
C LYS A 52 7.82 3.47 15.28
N ASN A 53 7.91 4.29 14.23
CA ASN A 53 6.80 5.02 13.63
C ASN A 53 6.11 4.25 12.48
N ILE A 54 6.56 3.03 12.19
CA ILE A 54 5.95 2.16 11.17
C ILE A 54 5.17 1.05 11.85
N ILE A 55 3.84 1.15 11.82
CA ILE A 55 2.93 0.15 12.39
C ILE A 55 2.53 -0.83 11.30
N THR A 56 2.82 -2.12 11.49
CA THR A 56 2.46 -3.15 10.51
C THR A 56 1.37 -4.08 11.05
N ARG A 57 0.46 -4.51 10.17
CA ARG A 57 -0.58 -5.51 10.49
C ARG A 57 -0.75 -6.47 9.31
N LYS A 58 -1.09 -7.72 9.62
CA LYS A 58 -1.48 -8.73 8.65
C LYS A 58 -2.98 -9.01 8.78
N VAL A 59 -3.62 -9.25 7.63
CA VAL A 59 -5.03 -9.64 7.51
C VAL A 59 -5.18 -10.82 6.57
N PRO A 60 -6.24 -11.65 6.67
CA PRO A 60 -6.34 -12.87 5.86
C PRO A 60 -6.28 -12.61 4.35
N GLY A 61 -7.10 -11.72 3.83
CA GLY A 61 -7.19 -11.46 2.39
C GLY A 61 -7.23 -9.97 2.05
N SER A 62 -7.31 -9.68 0.76
CA SER A 62 -7.37 -8.29 0.29
C SER A 62 -8.66 -7.59 0.69
N MET A 63 -9.78 -8.32 0.83
CA MET A 63 -11.06 -7.75 1.27
C MET A 63 -10.97 -7.14 2.67
N GLU A 64 -10.25 -7.79 3.57
CA GLU A 64 -10.08 -7.36 4.96
C GLU A 64 -9.21 -6.11 5.12
N LEU A 65 -8.46 -5.73 4.07
CA LEU A 65 -7.69 -4.47 4.05
C LEU A 65 -8.58 -3.24 4.30
N VAL A 66 -9.82 -3.26 3.83
CA VAL A 66 -10.77 -2.14 3.98
C VAL A 66 -11.11 -1.93 5.46
N TYR A 67 -11.56 -3.00 6.13
CA TYR A 67 -11.91 -2.92 7.56
C TYR A 67 -10.69 -2.58 8.42
N ALA A 68 -9.56 -3.24 8.15
CA ALA A 68 -8.33 -3.02 8.90
C ALA A 68 -7.79 -1.59 8.75
N SER A 69 -7.93 -0.98 7.57
CA SER A 69 -7.56 0.43 7.35
C SER A 69 -8.45 1.36 8.17
N ASN A 70 -9.77 1.17 8.14
CA ASN A 70 -10.69 1.95 8.97
C ASN A 70 -10.38 1.78 10.46
N HIS A 71 -10.14 0.54 10.91
CA HIS A 71 -9.80 0.25 12.30
C HIS A 71 -8.47 0.91 12.72
N MET A 72 -7.45 0.84 11.88
CA MET A 72 -6.15 1.46 12.16
C MET A 72 -6.25 2.99 12.27
N LEU A 73 -7.01 3.65 11.39
CA LEU A 73 -7.20 5.10 11.43
C LEU A 73 -8.00 5.58 12.66
N ILE A 74 -8.83 4.72 13.24
CA ILE A 74 -9.60 5.03 14.46
C ILE A 74 -8.73 4.86 15.71
N ASN A 75 -7.92 3.79 15.77
CA ASN A 75 -7.30 3.34 17.01
C ASN A 75 -5.80 3.63 17.10
N HIS A 76 -5.18 4.08 16.01
CA HIS A 76 -3.77 4.43 15.96
C HIS A 76 -3.60 5.83 15.37
N ASP A 77 -2.65 6.57 15.93
CA ASP A 77 -2.26 7.89 15.43
C ASP A 77 -1.27 7.69 14.26
N VAL A 78 -1.82 7.40 13.06
CA VAL A 78 -1.04 7.29 11.81
C VAL A 78 -1.46 8.41 10.86
N ASP A 79 -0.49 8.93 10.08
CA ASP A 79 -0.72 10.00 9.10
C ASP A 79 -1.31 9.46 7.80
N GLY A 80 -0.99 8.20 7.47
CA GLY A 80 -1.53 7.52 6.30
C GLY A 80 -1.21 6.03 6.30
N ILE A 81 -1.78 5.30 5.35
CA ILE A 81 -1.68 3.84 5.28
C ILE A 81 -1.25 3.39 3.89
N VAL A 82 -0.35 2.41 3.82
CA VAL A 82 -0.12 1.58 2.64
C VAL A 82 -0.86 0.26 2.82
N THR A 83 -1.69 -0.11 1.85
CA THR A 83 -2.35 -1.41 1.80
C THR A 83 -1.69 -2.30 0.76
N LEU A 84 -1.28 -3.50 1.14
CA LEU A 84 -0.55 -4.45 0.31
C LEU A 84 -1.33 -5.75 0.16
N GLY A 85 -1.60 -6.12 -1.08
CA GLY A 85 -2.34 -7.33 -1.40
C GLY A 85 -1.98 -7.89 -2.77
N CYS A 86 -2.46 -9.09 -3.05
CA CYS A 86 -2.27 -9.72 -4.35
C CYS A 86 -3.49 -10.57 -4.70
N ILE A 87 -4.23 -10.12 -5.71
CA ILE A 87 -5.39 -10.79 -6.27
C ILE A 87 -4.97 -11.38 -7.61
N ILE A 88 -4.99 -12.71 -7.71
CA ILE A 88 -4.67 -13.43 -8.94
C ILE A 88 -5.97 -13.98 -9.51
N LYS A 89 -6.17 -13.79 -10.82
CA LYS A 89 -7.34 -14.29 -11.55
C LYS A 89 -7.51 -15.79 -11.35
N GLY A 90 -8.72 -16.20 -10.93
CA GLY A 90 -9.16 -17.58 -10.86
C GLY A 90 -10.01 -17.98 -12.07
N GLU A 91 -10.75 -19.08 -11.92
CA GLU A 91 -11.66 -19.59 -12.95
C GLU A 91 -12.96 -18.79 -13.06
N THR A 92 -13.31 -18.05 -12.03
CA THR A 92 -14.53 -17.23 -11.94
C THR A 92 -14.19 -15.75 -11.92
N ASP A 93 -15.19 -14.88 -11.94
CA ASP A 93 -15.02 -13.42 -11.85
C ASP A 93 -14.87 -12.91 -10.39
N HIS A 94 -14.61 -13.79 -9.45
CA HIS A 94 -14.45 -13.45 -8.03
C HIS A 94 -13.33 -12.41 -7.79
N ASP A 95 -12.22 -12.53 -8.52
CA ASP A 95 -11.11 -11.59 -8.49
C ASP A 95 -11.54 -10.15 -8.84
N LYS A 96 -12.43 -9.99 -9.84
CA LYS A 96 -12.95 -8.68 -10.25
C LYS A 96 -13.84 -8.07 -9.17
N HIS A 97 -14.71 -8.89 -8.54
CA HIS A 97 -15.58 -8.43 -7.46
C HIS A 97 -14.77 -7.98 -6.25
N ILE A 98 -13.75 -8.76 -5.85
CA ILE A 98 -12.87 -8.39 -4.74
C ILE A 98 -12.08 -7.11 -5.08
N ALA A 99 -11.47 -7.03 -6.26
CA ALA A 99 -10.68 -5.86 -6.65
C ALA A 99 -11.52 -4.57 -6.63
N ASN A 100 -12.74 -4.62 -7.16
CA ASN A 100 -13.66 -3.49 -7.16
C ASN A 100 -14.11 -3.09 -5.74
N ALA A 101 -14.48 -4.08 -4.92
CA ALA A 101 -14.91 -3.83 -3.55
C ALA A 101 -13.80 -3.22 -2.71
N VAL A 102 -12.57 -3.75 -2.83
CA VAL A 102 -11.40 -3.27 -2.09
C VAL A 102 -11.03 -1.85 -2.51
N SER A 103 -10.91 -1.57 -3.81
CA SER A 103 -10.55 -0.24 -4.29
C SER A 103 -11.57 0.82 -3.87
N ASN A 104 -12.86 0.56 -4.07
CA ASN A 104 -13.94 1.48 -3.66
C ASN A 104 -14.00 1.66 -2.13
N GLY A 105 -13.82 0.56 -1.39
CA GLY A 105 -13.81 0.59 0.07
C GLY A 105 -12.67 1.42 0.63
N LEU A 106 -11.45 1.25 0.13
CA LEU A 106 -10.28 2.01 0.58
C LEU A 106 -10.38 3.49 0.26
N VAL A 107 -10.90 3.86 -0.92
CA VAL A 107 -11.19 5.26 -1.26
C VAL A 107 -12.20 5.86 -0.28
N SER A 108 -13.27 5.14 0.02
CA SER A 108 -14.30 5.59 0.98
C SER A 108 -13.73 5.80 2.38
N VAL A 109 -12.88 4.90 2.86
CA VAL A 109 -12.21 5.01 4.16
C VAL A 109 -11.24 6.21 4.17
N SER A 110 -10.46 6.39 3.12
CA SER A 110 -9.52 7.51 2.99
C SER A 110 -10.24 8.87 3.08
N ILE A 111 -11.33 9.04 2.32
CA ILE A 111 -12.13 10.27 2.32
C ILE A 111 -12.79 10.50 3.69
N LYS A 112 -13.38 9.45 4.27
CA LYS A 112 -14.04 9.52 5.58
C LYS A 112 -13.13 10.04 6.69
N HIS A 113 -11.87 9.63 6.68
CA HIS A 113 -10.88 9.98 7.70
C HIS A 113 -9.99 11.17 7.31
N ASN A 114 -10.12 11.67 6.08
CA ASN A 114 -9.24 12.70 5.50
C ASN A 114 -7.75 12.35 5.67
N LYS A 115 -7.42 11.08 5.46
CA LYS A 115 -6.05 10.55 5.53
C LYS A 115 -5.77 9.68 4.30
N PRO A 116 -4.62 9.85 3.63
CA PRO A 116 -4.33 9.10 2.41
C PRO A 116 -4.12 7.61 2.70
N ILE A 117 -4.69 6.78 1.82
CA ILE A 117 -4.46 5.34 1.78
C ILE A 117 -3.93 4.99 0.39
N SER A 118 -2.72 4.47 0.34
CA SER A 118 -2.11 4.04 -0.92
C SER A 118 -2.50 2.59 -1.26
N PHE A 119 -2.91 2.38 -2.51
CA PHE A 119 -3.38 1.10 -3.03
C PHE A 119 -2.24 0.28 -3.63
N GLY A 120 -1.60 -0.56 -2.81
CA GLY A 120 -0.55 -1.50 -3.20
C GLY A 120 -1.06 -2.91 -3.46
N VAL A 121 -2.30 -3.05 -3.95
CA VAL A 121 -2.90 -4.35 -4.26
C VAL A 121 -2.66 -4.70 -5.72
N LEU A 122 -1.91 -5.76 -5.96
CA LEU A 122 -1.70 -6.30 -7.31
C LEU A 122 -2.96 -7.05 -7.77
N THR A 123 -3.35 -6.81 -9.01
CA THR A 123 -4.40 -7.57 -9.72
C THR A 123 -3.80 -8.13 -11.00
N THR A 124 -3.59 -9.43 -11.04
CA THR A 124 -2.83 -10.09 -12.11
C THR A 124 -3.51 -11.36 -12.61
N ASN A 125 -3.20 -11.75 -13.85
CA ASN A 125 -3.76 -12.97 -14.43
C ASN A 125 -3.09 -14.24 -13.91
N ASN A 126 -1.85 -14.14 -13.41
CA ASN A 126 -1.11 -15.29 -12.89
C ASN A 126 0.00 -14.84 -11.93
N HIS A 127 0.57 -15.82 -11.24
CA HIS A 127 1.63 -15.64 -10.25
C HIS A 127 2.90 -14.96 -10.82
N ASN A 128 3.33 -15.31 -12.05
CA ASN A 128 4.52 -14.72 -12.66
C ASN A 128 4.35 -13.22 -12.93
N GLN A 129 3.14 -12.79 -13.31
CA GLN A 129 2.84 -11.36 -13.45
C GLN A 129 2.91 -10.63 -12.11
N ALA A 130 2.47 -11.27 -11.02
CA ALA A 130 2.56 -10.70 -9.69
C ALA A 130 4.02 -10.56 -9.24
N LEU A 131 4.82 -11.62 -9.36
CA LEU A 131 6.25 -11.60 -9.05
C LEU A 131 7.01 -10.50 -9.80
N SER A 132 6.73 -10.36 -11.11
CA SER A 132 7.41 -9.35 -11.92
C SER A 132 7.13 -7.91 -11.48
N ARG A 133 6.10 -7.67 -10.66
CA ARG A 133 5.66 -6.37 -10.13
C ARG A 133 5.92 -6.19 -8.64
N ALA A 134 6.47 -7.19 -7.99
CA ALA A 134 6.86 -7.15 -6.59
C ALA A 134 8.39 -7.05 -6.42
N GLY A 135 9.02 -6.14 -7.18
CA GLY A 135 10.47 -5.96 -7.22
C GLY A 135 11.15 -6.68 -8.40
N GLY A 136 10.38 -7.20 -9.36
CA GLY A 136 10.89 -7.80 -10.58
C GLY A 136 11.03 -6.80 -11.75
N ASN A 137 11.09 -7.33 -12.97
CA ASN A 137 11.36 -6.55 -14.19
C ASN A 137 10.20 -5.63 -14.66
N LYS A 138 9.07 -5.65 -13.98
CA LYS A 138 7.88 -4.80 -14.28
C LYS A 138 7.58 -3.80 -13.16
N GLY A 139 8.55 -3.54 -12.29
CA GLY A 139 8.44 -2.54 -11.22
C GLY A 139 8.32 -3.17 -9.82
N ASP A 140 8.18 -2.29 -8.85
CA ASP A 140 8.06 -2.63 -7.44
C ASP A 140 6.86 -1.91 -6.82
N LYS A 141 5.72 -2.59 -6.80
CA LYS A 141 4.46 -2.01 -6.31
C LYS A 141 4.52 -1.67 -4.80
N GLY A 142 5.33 -2.37 -4.04
CA GLY A 142 5.54 -2.05 -2.62
C GLY A 142 6.21 -0.69 -2.45
N LYS A 143 7.33 -0.48 -3.13
CA LYS A 143 8.06 0.80 -3.15
C LYS A 143 7.24 1.93 -3.75
N GLU A 144 6.59 1.69 -4.90
CA GLU A 144 5.72 2.65 -5.57
C GLU A 144 4.56 3.13 -4.67
N SER A 145 3.97 2.20 -3.90
CA SER A 145 2.86 2.53 -3.00
C SER A 145 3.33 3.35 -1.79
N ALA A 146 4.50 3.03 -1.25
CA ALA A 146 5.11 3.83 -0.18
C ALA A 146 5.45 5.25 -0.66
N TYR A 147 6.06 5.37 -1.84
CA TYR A 147 6.33 6.66 -2.47
C TYR A 147 5.04 7.46 -2.70
N THR A 148 4.01 6.82 -3.26
CA THR A 148 2.71 7.47 -3.51
C THR A 148 2.10 8.02 -2.22
N LEU A 149 2.17 7.26 -1.13
CA LEU A 149 1.69 7.74 0.16
C LEU A 149 2.44 9.00 0.61
N LEU A 150 3.77 9.01 0.52
CA LEU A 150 4.58 10.18 0.90
C LEU A 150 4.28 11.39 0.02
N LYS A 151 4.12 11.21 -1.28
CA LYS A 151 3.71 12.31 -2.17
C LYS A 151 2.34 12.89 -1.80
N MET A 152 1.38 12.06 -1.39
CA MET A 152 0.09 12.55 -0.91
C MET A 152 0.20 13.31 0.42
N LEU A 153 1.09 12.89 1.32
CA LEU A 153 1.34 13.56 2.59
C LEU A 153 2.15 14.86 2.41
N ASP A 154 2.96 14.95 1.36
CA ASP A 154 3.79 16.12 1.03
C ASP A 154 2.96 17.27 0.39
N LEU A 155 1.75 17.00 -0.07
CA LEU A 155 0.89 18.01 -0.68
C LEU A 155 0.47 19.05 0.34
N VAL A 156 0.71 20.33 0.01
CA VAL A 156 0.14 21.46 0.74
C VAL A 156 -1.18 21.84 0.09
N TRP A 157 -2.25 21.70 0.84
CA TRP A 157 -3.58 22.13 0.41
C TRP A 157 -3.79 23.59 0.81
N VAL A 158 -3.73 24.47 -0.19
CA VAL A 158 -3.93 25.92 -0.01
C VAL A 158 -5.41 26.27 -0.06
#